data_d006513776ddac9ffb0ac6c42f2f46d5
#
_entry.id   d006513776ddac9ffb0ac6c42f2f46d5
#
_cell.length_a   1.000
_cell.length_b   1.000
_cell.length_c   1.000
_cell.angle_alpha   90.00
_cell.angle_beta   90.00
_cell.angle_gamma   90.00
#
_symmetry.space_group_name_H-M   'P 1'
#
loop_
_entity.id
_entity.type
_entity.pdbx_description
1 polymer ?
#
loop_
_entity_poly.entity_id
_entity_poly.type
_entity_poly.pdbx_seq_one_letter_code
_entity_poly.pdbx_strand_id
1 'polypeptide(L)' 'MFREQTQLSFREWRQRLRLLNAVAALEEGASVTRVASDLGYDSTSAFISLFQRHFGQTPGCFARSLRLPN' A
#
# COMPACT_ATOMS: atom_id res chain seq x y z
N MET A 1 3.26 18.60 20.84
CA MET A 1 3.05 18.17 20.55
C MET A 1 2.55 17.56 19.92
N PHE A 2 2.42 17.16 19.58
CA PHE A 2 1.94 16.63 18.97
C PHE A 2 1.35 15.67 19.13
N ARG A 3 0.97 15.34 19.62
CA ARG A 3 0.40 14.33 19.92
C ARG A 3 -0.71 14.02 19.16
N GLU A 4 -1.22 14.82 18.51
CA GLU A 4 -2.29 14.55 17.76
C GLU A 4 -2.02 13.59 16.74
N GLN A 5 -0.83 13.49 16.33
CA GLN A 5 -0.57 12.51 15.37
C GLN A 5 -0.71 11.19 15.96
N THR A 6 -0.72 11.11 17.21
CA THR A 6 -0.87 9.82 17.81
C THR A 6 -2.30 9.37 17.81
N GLN A 7 -3.14 10.06 17.09
CA GLN A 7 -4.50 9.62 16.97
C GLN A 7 -4.63 8.35 16.17
N LEU A 8 -3.62 7.95 15.44
CA LEU A 8 -3.69 6.72 14.71
C LEU A 8 -3.78 5.56 15.67
N SER A 9 -4.74 4.66 15.44
CA SER A 9 -4.83 3.48 16.27
C SER A 9 -3.68 2.55 15.91
N PHE A 10 -3.40 1.63 16.80
CA PHE A 10 -2.36 0.65 16.56
C PHE A 10 -2.64 -0.14 15.29
N ARG A 11 -3.91 -0.45 15.07
CA ARG A 11 -4.33 -1.18 13.87
C ARG A 11 -4.04 -0.39 12.61
N GLU A 12 -4.33 0.89 12.63
CA GLU A 12 -4.09 1.74 11.47
C GLU A 12 -2.61 1.87 11.18
N TRP A 13 -1.83 1.93 12.23
CA TRP A 13 -0.39 2.04 12.08
C TRP A 13 0.18 0.80 11.44
N ARG A 14 -0.27 -0.38 11.88
CA ARG A 14 0.19 -1.64 11.28
C ARG A 14 -0.23 -1.74 9.83
N GLN A 15 -1.43 -1.28 9.53
CA GLN A 15 -1.93 -1.31 8.18
C GLN A 15 -1.09 -0.42 7.28
N ARG A 16 -0.71 0.73 7.80
CA ARG A 16 0.14 1.63 7.03
C ARG A 16 1.50 1.00 6.76
N LEU A 17 2.04 0.29 7.73
CA LEU A 17 3.31 -0.42 7.51
C LEU A 17 3.19 -1.47 6.44
N ARG A 18 2.06 -2.17 6.41
CA ARG A 18 1.85 -3.16 5.37
C ARG A 18 1.83 -2.52 4.00
N LEU A 19 1.21 -1.36 3.90
CA LEU A 19 1.15 -0.67 2.63
C LEU A 19 2.51 -0.18 2.19
N LEU A 20 3.35 0.22 3.13
CA LEU A 20 4.71 0.61 2.80
C LEU A 20 5.51 -0.59 2.30
N ASN A 21 5.29 -1.74 2.89
CA ASN A 21 5.92 -2.96 2.40
C ASN A 21 5.45 -3.29 1.00
N ALA A 22 4.17 -3.00 0.73
CA ALA A 22 3.63 -3.21 -0.60
C ALA A 22 4.34 -2.33 -1.62
N VAL A 23 4.60 -1.09 -1.26
CA VAL A 23 5.31 -0.18 -2.15
C VAL A 23 6.68 -0.75 -2.48
N ALA A 24 7.39 -1.24 -1.49
CA ALA A 24 8.72 -1.81 -1.72
C ALA A 24 8.65 -3.01 -2.67
N ALA A 25 7.66 -3.87 -2.46
CA ALA A 25 7.49 -5.03 -3.32
C ALA A 25 7.16 -4.63 -4.75
N LEU A 26 6.32 -3.63 -4.91
CA LEU A 26 5.95 -3.15 -6.23
C LEU A 26 7.16 -2.55 -6.95
N GLU A 27 8.03 -1.91 -6.20
CA GLU A 27 9.25 -1.35 -6.79
C GLU A 27 10.14 -2.44 -7.32
N GLU A 28 10.06 -3.61 -6.71
CA GLU A 28 10.87 -4.74 -7.15
C GLU A 28 10.22 -5.49 -8.29
N GLY A 29 9.07 -5.07 -8.72
CA GLY A 29 8.40 -5.70 -9.86
C GLY A 29 7.36 -6.75 -9.52
N ALA A 30 7.00 -6.88 -8.26
CA ALA A 30 5.98 -7.85 -7.88
C ALA A 30 4.62 -7.41 -8.44
N SER A 31 3.78 -8.38 -8.76
CA SER A 31 2.46 -8.05 -9.26
C SER A 31 1.56 -7.62 -8.11
N VAL A 32 0.54 -6.84 -8.45
CA VAL A 32 -0.40 -6.38 -7.45
C VAL A 32 -1.09 -7.56 -6.77
N THR A 33 -1.47 -8.55 -7.56
CA THR A 33 -2.15 -9.72 -7.00
C THR A 33 -1.25 -10.46 -6.02
N ARG A 34 0.01 -10.59 -6.36
CA ARG A 34 0.93 -11.29 -5.48
C ARG A 34 1.15 -10.50 -4.19
N VAL A 35 1.30 -9.20 -4.31
CA VAL A 35 1.51 -8.37 -3.13
C VAL A 35 0.31 -8.47 -2.19
N ALA A 36 -0.90 -8.40 -2.75
CA ALA A 36 -2.10 -8.50 -1.93
C ALA A 36 -2.14 -9.83 -1.19
N SER A 37 -1.80 -10.89 -1.90
CA SER A 37 -1.81 -12.22 -1.30
C SER A 37 -0.76 -12.34 -0.20
N ASP A 38 0.42 -11.85 -0.46
CA ASP A 38 1.53 -11.93 0.49
C ASP A 38 1.22 -11.18 1.77
N LEU A 39 0.45 -10.10 1.66
CA LEU A 39 0.12 -9.31 2.83
C LEU A 39 -1.10 -9.82 3.58
N GLY A 40 -1.72 -10.87 3.05
CA GLY A 40 -2.83 -11.50 3.74
C GLY A 40 -4.19 -10.91 3.46
N TYR A 41 -4.34 -10.18 2.37
CA TYR A 41 -5.64 -9.65 2.01
C TYR A 41 -6.48 -10.74 1.36
N ASP A 42 -7.76 -10.75 1.70
CA ASP A 42 -8.67 -11.76 1.16
C ASP A 42 -8.87 -11.61 -0.33
N SER A 43 -8.81 -10.41 -0.84
CA SER A 43 -8.98 -10.21 -2.27
C SER A 43 -8.09 -9.07 -2.72
N THR A 44 -7.74 -9.13 -3.99
CA THR A 44 -6.96 -8.08 -4.59
C THR A 44 -7.73 -6.75 -4.59
N SER A 45 -9.04 -6.83 -4.77
CA SER A 45 -9.86 -5.62 -4.75
C SER A 45 -9.80 -4.90 -3.42
N ALA A 46 -9.81 -5.64 -2.33
CA ALA A 46 -9.73 -5.02 -1.02
C ALA A 46 -8.41 -4.29 -0.85
N PHE A 47 -7.33 -4.91 -1.30
CA PHE A 47 -6.02 -4.29 -1.22
C PHE A 47 -5.97 -3.03 -2.07
N ILE A 48 -6.49 -3.10 -3.29
CA ILE A 48 -6.48 -1.96 -4.20
C ILE A 48 -7.24 -0.79 -3.61
N SER A 49 -8.42 -1.04 -3.07
CA SER A 49 -9.22 0.01 -2.46
C SER A 49 -8.49 0.68 -1.31
N LEU A 50 -7.87 -0.12 -0.48
CA LEU A 50 -7.17 0.41 0.66
C LEU A 50 -5.95 1.22 0.22
N PHE A 51 -5.22 0.71 -0.74
CA PHE A 51 -4.04 1.39 -1.26
C PHE A 51 -4.44 2.76 -1.83
N GLN A 52 -5.50 2.77 -2.64
CA GLN A 52 -5.96 4.00 -3.25
C GLN A 52 -6.38 5.01 -2.19
N ARG A 53 -6.97 4.53 -1.13
CA ARG A 53 -7.42 5.39 -0.05
C ARG A 53 -6.26 6.07 0.65
N HIS A 54 -5.17 5.36 0.81
CA HIS A 54 -4.02 5.88 1.53
C HIS A 54 -3.07 6.69 0.64
N PHE A 55 -2.92 6.29 -0.60
CA PHE A 55 -1.93 6.91 -1.47
C PHE A 55 -2.52 7.75 -2.58
N GLY A 56 -3.84 7.72 -2.74
CA GLY A 56 -4.48 8.52 -3.76
C GLY A 56 -4.43 7.95 -5.16
N GLN A 57 -3.85 6.77 -5.32
CA GLN A 57 -3.81 6.13 -6.62
C GLN A 57 -3.76 4.63 -6.43
N THR A 58 -4.13 3.89 -7.47
CA THR A 58 -4.13 2.43 -7.37
C THR A 58 -2.71 1.89 -7.37
N PRO A 59 -2.52 0.68 -6.83
CA PRO A 59 -1.18 0.08 -6.85
C PRO A 59 -0.63 -0.10 -8.24
N GLY A 60 -1.50 -0.44 -9.20
CA GLY A 60 -1.06 -0.60 -10.58
C GLY A 60 -0.55 0.70 -11.17
N CYS A 61 -1.29 1.76 -10.92
CA CYS A 61 -0.91 3.07 -11.40
C CYS A 61 0.39 3.52 -10.74
N PHE A 62 0.48 3.27 -9.45
CA PHE A 62 1.66 3.64 -8.68
C PHE A 62 2.90 2.91 -9.20
N ALA A 63 2.77 1.61 -9.44
CA ALA A 63 3.88 0.82 -9.93
C ALA A 63 4.33 1.27 -11.31
N ARG A 64 3.36 1.61 -12.15
CA ARG A 64 3.70 2.09 -13.48
C ARG A 64 4.45 3.41 -13.38
N SER A 65 4.03 4.26 -12.47
CA SER A 65 4.67 5.53 -12.27
C SER A 65 6.12 5.37 -11.83
N LEU A 66 6.39 4.39 -11.01
CA LEU A 66 7.75 4.13 -10.56
C LEU A 66 8.66 3.65 -11.67
N ARG A 67 8.08 2.96 -12.64
CA ARG A 67 8.89 2.42 -13.72
C ARG A 67 9.16 3.40 -14.82
N LEU A 68 8.34 4.40 -14.94
CA LEU A 68 8.51 5.35 -16.03
C LEU A 68 9.71 6.23 -15.76
N PRO A 69 10.60 6.33 -16.73
CA PRO A 69 11.72 7.24 -16.56
C PRO A 69 11.18 8.63 -16.75
N ASN A 70 11.70 9.52 -16.09
CA ASN A 70 11.23 10.85 -16.33
C ASN A 70 12.11 11.65 -17.17
#